data_dda639eac4bc6d2dada0fc494c979f2e
#
_entry.id   dda639eac4bc6d2dada0fc494c979f2e
#
_cell.length_a   1.000
_cell.length_b   1.000
_cell.length_c   1.000
_cell.angle_alpha   90.00
_cell.angle_beta   90.00
_cell.angle_gamma   90.00
#
_symmetry.space_group_name_H-M   'P 1'
#
loop_
_entity.id
_entity.type
_entity.pdbx_description
1 polymer ?
#
loop_
_entity_poly.entity_id
_entity_poly.type
_entity_poly.pdbx_seq_one_letter_code
_entity_poly.pdbx_strand_id
1 'polypeptide(L)'
;YFEIESVKGSISLKGATIDDLIFKKYKTQLESDQFVTLLNPKSTSNGYYIESGWASNNKNIDIPNNKTIWKIEGNSRLTPNDDVTLFWKNNQGLTFEKIIKIDNQYLFTIEQKIKNSSDKIYSFYPYAQIIRTKIPEIIDFFILHEGPLGVLDDQLIEKDYKDILDKKYSKNANNGFLGITDKYWLTSITVSYTHLRAHETINH
;
A
#
# COMPACT_ATOMS: atom_id res chain seq x y z
N TYR A 1 -4.63 13.47 7.25
CA TYR A 1 -5.86 13.05 6.52
C TYR A 1 -5.87 13.62 5.12
N PHE A 2 -6.68 13.04 4.27
CA PHE A 2 -6.97 13.55 2.93
C PHE A 2 -8.48 13.57 2.68
N GLU A 3 -8.90 14.55 1.91
CA GLU A 3 -10.24 14.62 1.38
C GLU A 3 -10.22 15.39 0.07
N ILE A 4 -10.62 14.72 -0.99
CA ILE A 4 -10.82 15.27 -2.33
C ILE A 4 -12.26 15.05 -2.77
N GLU A 5 -12.60 15.37 -4.01
CA GLU A 5 -13.96 15.19 -4.51
C GLU A 5 -14.41 13.72 -4.51
N SER A 6 -13.49 12.80 -4.80
CA SER A 6 -13.77 11.38 -5.05
C SER A 6 -13.58 10.48 -3.84
N VAL A 7 -12.61 10.79 -2.96
CA VAL A 7 -12.26 9.98 -1.79
C VAL A 7 -11.94 10.81 -0.57
N LYS A 8 -12.10 10.19 0.60
CA LYS A 8 -11.61 10.70 1.88
C LYS A 8 -10.97 9.57 2.68
N GLY A 9 -10.09 9.93 3.60
CA GLY A 9 -9.44 8.95 4.46
C GLY A 9 -8.28 9.52 5.25
N SER A 10 -7.45 8.61 5.76
CA SER A 10 -6.30 8.98 6.56
C SER A 10 -5.08 8.12 6.27
N ILE A 11 -3.92 8.63 6.69
CA ILE A 11 -2.65 7.92 6.67
C ILE A 11 -2.24 7.72 8.11
N SER A 12 -2.06 6.48 8.52
CA SER A 12 -1.61 6.13 9.86
C SER A 12 -0.15 6.55 10.05
N LEU A 13 0.14 7.31 11.09
CA LEU A 13 1.53 7.62 11.47
C LEU A 13 2.27 6.40 12.02
N LYS A 14 1.57 5.38 12.49
CA LYS A 14 2.17 4.11 12.87
C LYS A 14 2.40 3.26 11.63
N GLY A 15 3.67 3.09 11.26
CA GLY A 15 4.08 2.37 10.06
C GLY A 15 4.01 3.19 8.78
N ALA A 16 3.45 4.41 8.80
CA ALA A 16 3.19 5.25 7.63
C ALA A 16 2.40 4.48 6.56
N THR A 17 1.24 3.94 6.95
CA THR A 17 0.35 3.11 6.11
C THR A 17 -0.84 3.92 5.60
N ILE A 18 -1.28 3.63 4.37
CA ILE A 18 -2.58 4.10 3.86
C ILE A 18 -3.58 3.01 4.21
N ASP A 19 -4.37 3.21 5.26
CA ASP A 19 -5.20 2.19 5.88
C ASP A 19 -6.66 2.62 6.11
N ASP A 20 -7.04 3.77 5.61
CA ASP A 20 -8.42 4.28 5.71
C ASP A 20 -8.74 5.04 4.43
N LEU A 21 -9.63 4.47 3.60
CA LEU A 21 -10.08 5.09 2.37
C LEU A 21 -11.55 4.77 2.09
N ILE A 22 -12.33 5.84 1.93
CA ILE A 22 -13.76 5.79 1.67
C ILE A 22 -14.04 6.51 0.37
N PHE A 23 -14.79 5.89 -0.54
CA PHE A 23 -15.29 6.52 -1.74
C PHE A 23 -16.43 7.48 -1.40
N LYS A 24 -16.43 8.69 -1.98
CA LYS A 24 -17.48 9.69 -1.73
C LYS A 24 -18.61 9.65 -2.77
N LYS A 25 -18.40 8.93 -3.88
CA LYS A 25 -19.35 8.84 -5.00
C LYS A 25 -20.07 7.50 -5.09
N TYR A 26 -19.65 6.50 -4.30
CA TYR A 26 -20.20 5.14 -4.40
C TYR A 26 -20.79 4.70 -3.08
N LYS A 27 -22.07 4.38 -3.09
CA LYS A 27 -22.79 3.84 -1.94
C LYS A 27 -22.75 2.32 -1.92
N THR A 28 -22.85 1.73 -0.74
CA THR A 28 -22.86 0.25 -0.56
C THR A 28 -24.12 -0.37 -1.17
N GLN A 29 -25.24 0.35 -1.19
CA GLN A 29 -26.53 0.00 -1.80
C GLN A 29 -27.20 1.27 -2.31
N LEU A 30 -28.11 1.14 -3.28
CA LEU A 30 -28.79 2.28 -3.91
C LEU A 30 -29.51 3.21 -2.92
N GLU A 31 -30.14 2.65 -1.90
CA GLU A 31 -30.91 3.38 -0.89
C GLU A 31 -30.13 3.61 0.42
N SER A 32 -28.87 3.21 0.49
CA SER A 32 -28.04 3.36 1.68
C SER A 32 -27.39 4.75 1.72
N ASP A 33 -27.22 5.30 2.92
CA ASP A 33 -26.38 6.48 3.14
C ASP A 33 -24.91 6.12 3.41
N GLN A 34 -24.59 4.82 3.45
CA GLN A 34 -23.24 4.34 3.67
C GLN A 34 -22.44 4.29 2.37
N PHE A 35 -21.26 4.88 2.40
CA PHE A 35 -20.31 4.84 1.29
C PHE A 35 -19.43 3.59 1.36
N VAL A 36 -18.94 3.17 0.20
CA VAL A 36 -18.01 2.05 0.10
C VAL A 36 -16.69 2.44 0.75
N THR A 37 -16.26 1.62 1.73
CA THR A 37 -14.93 1.68 2.33
C THR A 37 -14.04 0.70 1.60
N LEU A 38 -12.99 1.20 0.94
CA LEU A 38 -12.04 0.37 0.22
C LEU A 38 -10.94 -0.14 1.14
N LEU A 39 -10.31 0.75 1.91
CA LEU A 39 -9.25 0.37 2.84
C LEU A 39 -9.74 0.47 4.29
N ASN A 40 -9.30 -0.48 5.09
CA ASN A 40 -9.64 -0.59 6.50
C ASN A 40 -8.38 -0.71 7.35
N PRO A 41 -8.33 -0.05 8.52
CA PRO A 41 -7.17 -0.09 9.41
C PRO A 41 -6.76 -1.50 9.82
N LYS A 42 -5.45 -1.70 9.96
CA LYS A 42 -4.85 -2.95 10.43
C LYS A 42 -5.43 -3.46 11.75
N SER A 43 -5.90 -2.57 12.60
CA SER A 43 -6.49 -2.90 13.90
C SER A 43 -7.89 -3.49 13.82
N THR A 44 -8.53 -3.47 12.66
CA THR A 44 -9.87 -4.02 12.44
C THR A 44 -9.81 -5.50 12.08
N SER A 45 -10.91 -6.22 12.27
CA SER A 45 -11.01 -7.65 11.94
C SER A 45 -10.88 -7.95 10.44
N ASN A 46 -11.10 -6.95 9.59
CA ASN A 46 -11.04 -7.01 8.14
C ASN A 46 -10.04 -5.98 7.59
N GLY A 47 -8.88 -5.84 8.23
CA GLY A 47 -7.83 -4.93 7.81
C GLY A 47 -7.48 -5.12 6.33
N TYR A 48 -7.46 -4.02 5.58
CA TYR A 48 -7.07 -3.97 4.18
C TYR A 48 -6.35 -2.65 3.93
N TYR A 49 -5.05 -2.70 3.74
CA TYR A 49 -4.21 -1.51 3.74
C TYR A 49 -2.97 -1.66 2.87
N ILE A 50 -2.35 -0.53 2.55
CA ILE A 50 -1.12 -0.44 1.77
C ILE A 50 0.03 -0.04 2.69
N GLU A 51 1.11 -0.81 2.63
CA GLU A 51 2.34 -0.57 3.37
C GLU A 51 3.52 -0.46 2.40
N SER A 52 4.43 0.43 2.68
CA SER A 52 5.71 0.55 1.97
C SER A 52 6.84 0.74 2.96
N GLY A 53 8.06 0.43 2.57
CA GLY A 53 9.19 0.54 3.47
C GLY A 53 10.52 0.14 2.82
N TRP A 54 11.47 -0.18 3.67
CA TRP A 54 12.81 -0.62 3.26
C TRP A 54 13.20 -1.88 3.99
N ALA A 55 13.90 -2.75 3.29
CA ALA A 55 14.61 -3.89 3.85
C ALA A 55 16.12 -3.66 3.74
N SER A 56 16.90 -4.31 4.59
CA SER A 56 18.36 -4.34 4.52
C SER A 56 18.87 -5.72 4.89
N ASN A 57 19.95 -6.14 4.23
CA ASN A 57 20.68 -7.37 4.59
C ASN A 57 21.53 -7.17 5.86
N ASN A 58 21.82 -5.93 6.24
CA ASN A 58 22.55 -5.60 7.45
C ASN A 58 21.60 -5.51 8.65
N LYS A 59 21.60 -6.53 9.48
CA LYS A 59 20.73 -6.62 10.68
C LYS A 59 21.06 -5.61 11.78
N ASN A 60 22.20 -4.92 11.69
CA ASN A 60 22.63 -3.92 12.68
C ASN A 60 22.16 -2.50 12.35
N ILE A 61 21.35 -2.34 11.31
CA ILE A 61 20.80 -1.04 10.95
C ILE A 61 19.36 -0.96 11.46
N ASP A 62 19.07 0.10 12.22
CA ASP A 62 17.71 0.41 12.59
C ASP A 62 16.98 1.00 11.38
N ILE A 63 15.98 0.28 10.88
CA ILE A 63 15.08 0.70 9.81
C ILE A 63 13.65 0.82 10.33
N PRO A 64 12.86 1.77 9.79
CA PRO A 64 11.49 1.91 10.22
C PRO A 64 10.67 0.67 9.82
N ASN A 65 9.74 0.29 10.69
CA ASN A 65 8.88 -0.87 10.50
C ASN A 65 7.41 -0.52 10.81
N ASN A 66 6.52 -1.50 10.81
CA ASN A 66 5.10 -1.32 11.02
C ASN A 66 4.70 -0.85 12.45
N LYS A 67 5.64 -0.78 13.38
CA LYS A 67 5.44 -0.26 14.75
C LYS A 67 6.03 1.15 14.90
N THR A 68 6.82 1.59 13.96
CA THR A 68 7.48 2.91 13.98
C THR A 68 6.46 4.03 13.93
N ILE A 69 6.59 5.00 14.81
CA ILE A 69 5.77 6.22 14.79
C ILE A 69 6.50 7.27 13.97
N TRP A 70 5.91 7.65 12.86
CA TRP A 70 6.44 8.67 11.97
C TRP A 70 6.01 10.06 12.42
N LYS A 71 6.81 11.05 12.06
CA LYS A 71 6.51 12.47 12.28
C LYS A 71 6.15 13.11 10.94
N ILE A 72 5.31 14.14 11.00
CA ILE A 72 4.94 14.95 9.86
C ILE A 72 5.91 16.13 9.77
N GLU A 73 6.38 16.41 8.56
CA GLU A 73 7.12 17.65 8.25
C GLU A 73 6.20 18.55 7.41
N GLY A 74 5.94 19.76 7.94
CA GLY A 74 5.10 20.73 7.25
C GLY A 74 3.61 20.43 7.33
N ASN A 75 2.95 20.37 6.15
CA ASN A 75 1.48 20.22 6.05
C ASN A 75 1.02 18.80 6.44
N SER A 76 -0.08 18.72 7.20
CA SER A 76 -0.70 17.46 7.61
C SER A 76 -1.91 17.05 6.76
N ARG A 77 -2.36 17.92 5.85
CA ARG A 77 -3.47 17.67 4.94
C ARG A 77 -2.96 17.39 3.54
N LEU A 78 -3.28 16.22 3.03
CA LEU A 78 -2.95 15.80 1.67
C LEU A 78 -4.07 16.26 0.73
N THR A 79 -3.70 17.03 -0.29
CA THR A 79 -4.59 17.49 -1.38
C THR A 79 -3.87 17.31 -2.73
N PRO A 80 -4.54 17.45 -3.86
CA PRO A 80 -3.85 17.39 -5.16
C PRO A 80 -2.78 18.46 -5.36
N ASN A 81 -2.78 19.52 -4.54
CA ASN A 81 -1.82 20.63 -4.60
C ASN A 81 -0.81 20.62 -3.44
N ASP A 82 -1.05 19.80 -2.41
CA ASP A 82 -0.23 19.79 -1.19
C ASP A 82 0.15 18.37 -0.82
N ASP A 83 1.44 18.10 -0.87
CA ASP A 83 2.01 16.81 -0.46
C ASP A 83 2.09 16.70 1.07
N VAL A 84 2.13 15.48 1.58
CA VAL A 84 2.42 15.19 2.97
C VAL A 84 3.77 14.47 3.06
N THR A 85 4.70 15.05 3.81
CA THR A 85 5.99 14.43 4.09
C THR A 85 5.99 13.82 5.49
N LEU A 86 6.25 12.52 5.55
CA LEU A 86 6.48 11.78 6.78
C LEU A 86 7.97 11.47 6.90
N PHE A 87 8.51 11.60 8.10
CA PHE A 87 9.92 11.26 8.35
C PHE A 87 10.12 10.51 9.66
N TRP A 88 11.19 9.71 9.69
CA TRP A 88 11.70 9.05 10.87
C TRP A 88 13.22 9.03 10.83
N LYS A 89 13.86 9.24 11.99
CA LYS A 89 15.33 9.25 12.12
C LYS A 89 15.76 8.16 13.07
N ASN A 90 16.81 7.44 12.70
CA ASN A 90 17.49 6.53 13.61
C ASN A 90 18.71 7.21 14.29
N ASN A 91 19.34 6.49 15.23
CA ASN A 91 20.54 6.96 15.93
C ASN A 91 21.83 6.74 15.14
N GLN A 92 21.77 6.30 13.88
CA GLN A 92 22.90 5.96 13.04
C GLN A 92 23.13 6.97 11.92
N GLY A 93 22.49 8.15 12.00
CA GLY A 93 22.62 9.23 11.03
C GLY A 93 21.73 9.07 9.79
N LEU A 94 20.74 8.17 9.81
CA LEU A 94 19.81 7.98 8.72
C LEU A 94 18.48 8.65 9.00
N THR A 95 17.97 9.36 7.99
CA THR A 95 16.61 9.89 7.97
C THR A 95 15.86 9.24 6.81
N PHE A 96 14.78 8.56 7.14
CA PHE A 96 13.86 7.96 6.19
C PHE A 96 12.69 8.90 5.96
N GLU A 97 12.34 9.15 4.72
CA GLU A 97 11.25 10.06 4.33
C GLU A 97 10.30 9.36 3.36
N LYS A 98 9.01 9.63 3.52
CA LYS A 98 7.96 9.29 2.56
C LYS A 98 7.23 10.56 2.18
N ILE A 99 7.26 10.91 0.91
CA ILE A 99 6.48 12.02 0.35
C ILE A 99 5.29 11.40 -0.34
N ILE A 100 4.10 11.74 0.16
CA ILE A 100 2.84 11.17 -0.30
C ILE A 100 2.08 12.24 -1.04
N LYS A 101 1.66 11.92 -2.27
CA LYS A 101 0.87 12.77 -3.15
C LYS A 101 -0.41 12.06 -3.51
N ILE A 102 -1.45 12.81 -3.83
CA ILE A 102 -2.73 12.32 -4.36
C ILE A 102 -3.13 13.17 -5.55
N ASP A 103 -3.67 12.55 -6.59
CA ASP A 103 -4.30 13.26 -7.70
C ASP A 103 -5.82 13.38 -7.52
N ASN A 104 -6.51 13.87 -8.54
CA ASN A 104 -7.96 13.96 -8.54
C ASN A 104 -8.67 12.64 -8.95
N GLN A 105 -7.90 11.60 -9.33
CA GLN A 105 -8.39 10.37 -9.93
C GLN A 105 -7.95 9.09 -9.20
N TYR A 106 -7.82 9.12 -7.86
CA TYR A 106 -7.49 7.96 -7.02
C TYR A 106 -6.04 7.51 -7.02
N LEU A 107 -5.11 8.18 -7.73
CA LEU A 107 -3.70 7.80 -7.73
C LEU A 107 -2.97 8.41 -6.54
N PHE A 108 -2.39 7.54 -5.72
CA PHE A 108 -1.43 7.92 -4.70
C PHE A 108 -0.01 7.67 -5.21
N THR A 109 0.86 8.66 -5.11
CA THR A 109 2.28 8.50 -5.36
C THR A 109 3.05 8.54 -4.05
N ILE A 110 3.87 7.53 -3.79
CA ILE A 110 4.70 7.44 -2.59
C ILE A 110 6.16 7.47 -3.02
N GLU A 111 6.83 8.58 -2.77
CA GLU A 111 8.26 8.73 -2.98
C GLU A 111 8.99 8.37 -1.69
N GLN A 112 9.89 7.40 -1.75
CA GLN A 112 10.69 6.91 -0.63
C GLN A 112 12.12 7.45 -0.74
N LYS A 113 12.57 8.17 0.28
CA LYS A 113 13.91 8.77 0.33
C LYS A 113 14.66 8.37 1.60
N ILE A 114 15.97 8.27 1.49
CA ILE A 114 16.88 8.10 2.63
C ILE A 114 17.96 9.17 2.54
N LYS A 115 18.08 9.97 3.60
CA LYS A 115 19.18 10.90 3.80
C LYS A 115 20.19 10.25 4.75
N ASN A 116 21.44 10.13 4.30
CA ASN A 116 22.54 9.59 5.11
C ASN A 116 23.49 10.72 5.48
N SER A 117 23.56 11.05 6.77
CA SER A 117 24.48 12.03 7.34
C SER A 117 25.66 11.38 8.08
N SER A 118 25.83 10.06 7.96
CA SER A 118 26.97 9.33 8.51
C SER A 118 28.06 9.11 7.45
N ASP A 119 29.26 8.73 7.91
CA ASP A 119 30.38 8.37 7.01
C ASP A 119 30.31 6.93 6.48
N LYS A 120 29.22 6.20 6.75
CA LYS A 120 29.06 4.79 6.37
C LYS A 120 28.19 4.65 5.13
N ILE A 121 28.52 3.65 4.31
CA ILE A 121 27.69 3.26 3.16
C ILE A 121 26.69 2.19 3.60
N TYR A 122 25.44 2.36 3.21
CA TYR A 122 24.35 1.43 3.51
C TYR A 122 23.62 1.04 2.23
N SER A 123 23.14 -0.20 2.19
CA SER A 123 22.31 -0.70 1.09
C SER A 123 20.91 -1.03 1.59
N PHE A 124 19.92 -0.55 0.84
CA PHE A 124 18.51 -0.75 1.14
C PHE A 124 17.74 -1.25 -0.08
N TYR A 125 16.69 -1.99 0.18
CA TYR A 125 15.76 -2.51 -0.81
C TYR A 125 14.38 -1.94 -0.49
N PRO A 126 13.85 -1.03 -1.31
CA PRO A 126 12.48 -0.55 -1.12
C PRO A 126 11.48 -1.67 -1.41
N TYR A 127 10.37 -1.66 -0.68
CA TYR A 127 9.25 -2.55 -0.93
C TYR A 127 7.92 -1.79 -0.80
N ALA A 128 6.89 -2.33 -1.44
CA ALA A 128 5.51 -1.96 -1.21
C ALA A 128 4.64 -3.21 -1.26
N GLN A 129 3.56 -3.23 -0.48
CA GLN A 129 2.67 -4.38 -0.39
C GLN A 129 1.23 -3.95 -0.10
N ILE A 130 0.29 -4.72 -0.63
CA ILE A 130 -1.12 -4.65 -0.28
C ILE A 130 -1.37 -5.79 0.70
N ILE A 131 -1.93 -5.48 1.85
CA ILE A 131 -2.18 -6.46 2.91
C ILE A 131 -3.67 -6.53 3.16
N ARG A 132 -4.20 -7.76 3.13
CA ARG A 132 -5.57 -8.08 3.49
C ARG A 132 -5.56 -9.16 4.56
N THR A 133 -6.14 -8.86 5.73
CA THR A 133 -6.06 -9.76 6.91
C THR A 133 -7.15 -10.82 6.93
N LYS A 134 -8.19 -10.65 6.12
CA LYS A 134 -9.31 -11.60 6.01
C LYS A 134 -9.74 -11.74 4.56
N ILE A 135 -9.97 -12.96 4.13
CA ILE A 135 -10.58 -13.22 2.82
C ILE A 135 -12.01 -12.67 2.88
N PRO A 136 -12.43 -11.82 1.91
CA PRO A 136 -13.81 -11.33 1.83
C PRO A 136 -14.78 -12.48 1.57
N GLU A 137 -16.07 -12.24 1.83
CA GLU A 137 -17.10 -13.13 1.33
C GLU A 137 -17.15 -12.98 -0.20
N ILE A 138 -16.74 -14.03 -0.89
CA ILE A 138 -16.75 -14.08 -2.35
C ILE A 138 -18.18 -14.37 -2.78
N ILE A 139 -18.78 -13.47 -3.53
CA ILE A 139 -20.04 -13.74 -4.19
C ILE A 139 -19.66 -14.35 -5.54
N ASP A 140 -19.72 -15.69 -5.62
CA ASP A 140 -19.42 -16.45 -6.86
C ASP A 140 -20.28 -15.96 -8.04
N PHE A 141 -19.82 -14.93 -8.70
CA PHE A 141 -20.31 -14.50 -10.00
C PHE A 141 -19.34 -15.01 -11.07
N PHE A 142 -19.76 -15.95 -11.86
CA PHE A 142 -18.98 -16.65 -12.90
C PHE A 142 -18.20 -15.77 -13.89
N ILE A 143 -18.30 -14.46 -13.82
CA ILE A 143 -17.80 -13.54 -14.86
C ILE A 143 -16.70 -12.61 -14.35
N LEU A 144 -16.52 -12.45 -13.05
CA LEU A 144 -15.57 -11.47 -12.48
C LEU A 144 -14.61 -12.18 -11.54
N HIS A 145 -13.32 -11.97 -11.76
CA HIS A 145 -12.29 -12.42 -10.84
C HIS A 145 -12.32 -11.59 -9.55
N GLU A 146 -12.31 -12.27 -8.40
CA GLU A 146 -12.15 -11.66 -7.08
C GLU A 146 -10.93 -12.30 -6.40
N GLY A 147 -9.88 -11.50 -6.21
CA GLY A 147 -8.63 -11.99 -5.64
C GLY A 147 -7.41 -11.24 -6.11
N PRO A 148 -6.23 -11.74 -5.79
CA PRO A 148 -4.97 -11.21 -6.27
C PRO A 148 -4.86 -11.35 -7.79
N LEU A 149 -4.41 -10.26 -8.41
CA LEU A 149 -4.12 -10.23 -9.84
C LEU A 149 -2.93 -9.31 -10.13
N GLY A 150 -2.42 -9.41 -11.31
CA GLY A 150 -1.40 -8.50 -11.81
C GLY A 150 -1.15 -8.67 -13.29
N VAL A 151 -0.56 -7.65 -13.89
CA VAL A 151 0.05 -7.76 -15.21
C VAL A 151 1.56 -7.64 -15.00
N LEU A 152 2.30 -8.67 -15.34
CA LEU A 152 3.74 -8.76 -15.15
C LEU A 152 4.40 -9.12 -16.49
N ASP A 153 5.25 -8.22 -17.02
CA ASP A 153 5.84 -8.35 -18.35
C ASP A 153 4.79 -8.70 -19.42
N ASP A 154 3.72 -7.89 -19.48
CA ASP A 154 2.58 -8.02 -20.40
C ASP A 154 1.73 -9.30 -20.26
N GLN A 155 1.93 -10.07 -19.19
CA GLN A 155 1.14 -11.25 -18.89
C GLN A 155 0.16 -11.00 -17.75
N LEU A 156 -1.14 -11.19 -18.00
CA LEU A 156 -2.16 -11.21 -16.96
C LEU A 156 -1.99 -12.46 -16.10
N ILE A 157 -1.98 -12.28 -14.82
CA ILE A 157 -1.91 -13.34 -13.81
C ILE A 157 -3.06 -13.11 -12.82
N GLU A 158 -3.92 -14.10 -12.70
CA GLU A 158 -5.02 -14.13 -11.76
C GLU A 158 -4.83 -15.33 -10.82
N LYS A 159 -5.09 -15.13 -9.54
CA LYS A 159 -4.97 -16.15 -8.51
C LYS A 159 -6.16 -16.12 -7.58
N ASP A 160 -6.75 -17.27 -7.34
CA ASP A 160 -7.75 -17.40 -6.31
C ASP A 160 -7.10 -17.35 -4.91
N TYR A 161 -7.85 -16.89 -3.93
CA TYR A 161 -7.37 -16.87 -2.54
C TYR A 161 -6.95 -18.26 -2.05
N LYS A 162 -7.63 -19.33 -2.47
CA LYS A 162 -7.28 -20.72 -2.14
C LYS A 162 -5.90 -21.09 -2.66
N ASP A 163 -5.60 -20.74 -3.92
CA ASP A 163 -4.31 -21.08 -4.54
C ASP A 163 -3.14 -20.45 -3.79
N ILE A 164 -3.33 -19.23 -3.27
CA ILE A 164 -2.28 -18.50 -2.55
C ILE A 164 -2.09 -19.05 -1.14
N LEU A 165 -3.18 -19.48 -0.49
CA LEU A 165 -3.10 -20.13 0.82
C LEU A 165 -2.34 -21.45 0.75
N ASP A 166 -2.58 -22.22 -0.31
CA ASP A 166 -1.96 -23.52 -0.49
C ASP A 166 -0.49 -23.41 -0.95
N LYS A 167 -0.19 -22.44 -1.80
CA LYS A 167 1.15 -22.27 -2.36
C LYS A 167 1.48 -20.83 -2.62
N LYS A 168 2.56 -20.38 -1.97
CA LYS A 168 3.14 -19.07 -2.21
C LYS A 168 3.50 -18.89 -3.69
N TYR A 169 2.99 -17.83 -4.29
CA TYR A 169 3.34 -17.42 -5.65
C TYR A 169 4.47 -16.39 -5.62
N SER A 170 5.43 -16.50 -6.52
CA SER A 170 6.52 -15.52 -6.71
C SER A 170 6.92 -15.45 -8.17
N LYS A 171 6.98 -14.25 -8.72
CA LYS A 171 7.46 -13.98 -10.07
C LYS A 171 8.31 -12.71 -10.08
N ASN A 172 9.42 -12.72 -10.80
CA ASN A 172 10.20 -11.53 -11.11
C ASN A 172 9.64 -10.92 -12.41
N ALA A 173 9.53 -9.62 -12.46
CA ALA A 173 9.10 -8.89 -13.65
C ALA A 173 9.84 -7.55 -13.75
N ASN A 174 9.99 -7.04 -14.97
CA ASN A 174 10.63 -5.75 -15.22
C ASN A 174 9.62 -4.61 -15.24
N ASN A 175 8.36 -4.91 -15.55
CA ASN A 175 7.29 -3.93 -15.61
C ASN A 175 5.96 -4.55 -15.17
N GLY A 176 4.97 -3.70 -14.91
CA GLY A 176 3.62 -4.10 -14.62
C GLY A 176 3.06 -3.54 -13.32
N PHE A 177 2.00 -4.16 -12.84
CA PHE A 177 1.38 -3.86 -11.56
C PHE A 177 0.91 -5.14 -10.87
N LEU A 178 0.70 -5.03 -9.57
CA LEU A 178 0.09 -6.03 -8.72
C LEU A 178 -1.09 -5.43 -8.00
N GLY A 179 -2.12 -6.22 -7.76
CA GLY A 179 -3.29 -5.73 -7.07
C GLY A 179 -4.14 -6.85 -6.48
N ILE A 180 -5.17 -6.40 -5.78
CA ILE A 180 -6.27 -7.24 -5.32
C ILE A 180 -7.55 -6.63 -5.87
N THR A 181 -8.34 -7.43 -6.56
CA THR A 181 -9.66 -7.03 -7.03
C THR A 181 -10.76 -7.62 -6.17
N ASP A 182 -11.73 -6.82 -5.87
CA ASP A 182 -13.05 -7.19 -5.43
C ASP A 182 -14.02 -6.91 -6.57
N LYS A 183 -15.20 -7.45 -6.53
CA LYS A 183 -16.20 -7.39 -7.61
C LYS A 183 -16.20 -6.11 -8.48
N TYR A 184 -16.00 -4.94 -7.89
CA TYR A 184 -16.05 -3.63 -8.57
C TYR A 184 -14.82 -2.77 -8.34
N TRP A 185 -13.89 -3.20 -7.49
CA TRP A 185 -12.79 -2.36 -7.00
C TRP A 185 -11.47 -3.06 -7.19
N LEU A 186 -10.48 -2.31 -7.62
CA LEU A 186 -9.10 -2.75 -7.72
C LEU A 186 -8.22 -1.84 -6.86
N THR A 187 -7.49 -2.44 -5.93
CA THR A 187 -6.36 -1.78 -5.28
C THR A 187 -5.08 -2.31 -5.90
N SER A 188 -4.25 -1.45 -6.46
CA SER A 188 -3.04 -1.87 -7.15
C SER A 188 -1.81 -1.06 -6.76
N ILE A 189 -0.65 -1.66 -6.93
CA ILE A 189 0.67 -1.04 -6.79
C ILE A 189 1.41 -1.22 -8.11
N THR A 190 1.94 -0.14 -8.63
CA THR A 190 2.87 -0.11 -9.74
C THR A 190 4.19 0.53 -9.31
N VAL A 191 5.30 0.15 -9.92
CA VAL A 191 6.62 0.71 -9.63
C VAL A 191 7.22 1.24 -10.92
N SER A 192 7.59 2.51 -10.93
CA SER A 192 8.00 3.19 -12.16
C SER A 192 9.45 2.95 -12.62
N TYR A 193 10.34 2.35 -11.79
CA TYR A 193 11.77 2.25 -12.12
C TYR A 193 12.54 1.08 -11.48
N THR A 194 11.91 0.02 -11.00
CA THR A 194 12.62 -1.11 -10.39
C THR A 194 11.95 -2.43 -10.73
N HIS A 195 12.73 -3.52 -10.64
CA HIS A 195 12.22 -4.87 -10.82
C HIS A 195 11.07 -5.16 -9.84
N LEU A 196 9.91 -5.45 -10.38
CA LEU A 196 8.76 -5.93 -9.60
C LEU A 196 9.02 -7.37 -9.17
N ARG A 197 8.92 -7.64 -7.89
CA ARG A 197 8.88 -8.99 -7.37
C ARG A 197 7.55 -9.21 -6.68
N ALA A 198 6.68 -9.95 -7.30
CA ALA A 198 5.46 -10.41 -6.68
C ALA A 198 5.79 -11.40 -5.56
N HIS A 199 5.40 -11.08 -4.36
CA HIS A 199 5.59 -11.94 -3.22
C HIS A 199 4.36 -11.87 -2.34
N GLU A 200 3.51 -12.87 -2.42
CA GLU A 200 2.30 -12.95 -1.62
C GLU A 200 2.53 -13.84 -0.40
N THR A 201 2.27 -13.29 0.76
CA THR A 201 2.22 -14.00 2.03
C THR A 201 0.96 -13.59 2.77
N ILE A 202 0.12 -14.54 3.09
CA ILE A 202 -0.94 -14.35 4.09
C ILE A 202 -0.30 -14.68 5.44
N ASN A 203 -0.23 -13.69 6.32
CA ASN A 203 0.19 -13.90 7.70
C ASN A 203 -1.02 -14.40 8.50
N HIS A 204 -0.89 -15.56 9.12
CA HIS A 204 -1.82 -16.07 10.12
C HIS A 204 -1.71 -15.31 11.44
#